data_11eec4b719671781345c215958ae6134
#
_entry.id   11eec4b719671781345c215958ae6134
#
_cell.length_a   1.000
_cell.length_b   1.000
_cell.length_c   1.000
_cell.angle_alpha   90.00
_cell.angle_beta   90.00
_cell.angle_gamma   90.00
#
_symmetry.space_group_name_H-M   'P 1'
#
loop_
_entity.id
_entity.type
_entity.pdbx_description
1 polymer ?
#
loop_
_entity_poly.entity_id
_entity_poly.type
_entity_poly.pdbx_seq_one_letter_code
_entity_poly.pdbx_strand_id
1 'polypeptide(L)'
;VTVLTRLVDLRDLQPSQLYISEAKLDRIERKFDTSHPQGVPPVPIVRLDGRWMLTDGHTRAFALYRSGAREVRVIDEPDALDWAAYRVCVDWCLDEGIEWVGDLAGRMLPPREFEQLWLLRCRRMQEELARLRGEG
;
A
#
# COMPACT_ATOMS: atom_id res chain seq x y z
N VAL A 1 5.97 6.07 -24.50
CA VAL A 1 5.10 4.95 -24.19
C VAL A 1 4.00 5.40 -23.23
N THR A 2 2.75 5.15 -23.60
CA THR A 2 1.62 5.49 -22.75
C THR A 2 1.38 4.37 -21.75
N VAL A 3 1.36 4.72 -20.47
CA VAL A 3 1.00 3.78 -19.42
C VAL A 3 -0.53 3.69 -19.36
N LEU A 4 -1.07 2.48 -19.48
CA LEU A 4 -2.51 2.27 -19.39
C LEU A 4 -2.94 2.30 -17.92
N THR A 5 -3.92 3.16 -17.64
CA THR A 5 -4.53 3.23 -16.32
C THR A 5 -5.99 2.81 -16.43
N ARG A 6 -6.55 2.31 -15.33
CA ARG A 6 -7.97 2.04 -15.20
C ARG A 6 -8.44 2.42 -13.81
N LEU A 7 -9.73 2.67 -13.69
CA LEU A 7 -10.35 2.93 -12.40
C LEU A 7 -10.78 1.63 -11.76
N VAL A 8 -10.50 1.48 -10.47
CA VAL A 8 -11.03 0.37 -9.67
C VAL A 8 -11.59 0.90 -8.37
N ASP A 9 -12.53 0.16 -7.80
CA ASP A 9 -13.07 0.48 -6.48
C ASP A 9 -11.98 0.26 -5.43
N LEU A 10 -11.81 1.23 -4.53
CA LEU A 10 -10.85 1.13 -3.45
C LEU A 10 -11.03 -0.13 -2.60
N ARG A 11 -12.27 -0.62 -2.48
CA ARG A 11 -12.60 -1.83 -1.70
C ARG A 11 -12.09 -3.11 -2.33
N ASP A 12 -11.74 -3.09 -3.61
CA ASP A 12 -11.26 -4.26 -4.33
C ASP A 12 -9.75 -4.44 -4.21
N LEU A 13 -9.07 -3.55 -3.50
CA LEU A 13 -7.61 -3.55 -3.39
C LEU A 13 -7.15 -3.94 -1.99
N GLN A 14 -6.45 -5.07 -1.91
CA GLN A 14 -5.87 -5.57 -0.67
C GLN A 14 -4.60 -4.79 -0.33
N PRO A 15 -4.51 -4.16 0.86
CA PRO A 15 -3.27 -3.56 1.31
C PRO A 15 -2.20 -4.60 1.62
N SER A 16 -0.96 -4.18 1.45
CA SER A 16 0.24 -4.91 1.88
C SER A 16 1.04 -4.11 2.89
N GLN A 17 0.40 -3.20 3.60
CA GLN A 17 1.01 -2.28 4.56
C GLN A 17 0.08 -2.13 5.76
N LEU A 18 0.63 -2.26 6.98
CA LEU A 18 -0.17 -2.25 8.21
C LEU A 18 -0.53 -0.86 8.71
N TYR A 19 0.23 0.16 8.32
CA TYR A 19 0.10 1.51 8.87
C TYR A 19 0.24 2.55 7.76
N ILE A 20 -0.29 3.74 8.05
CA ILE A 20 -0.12 4.91 7.18
C ILE A 20 0.82 5.90 7.88
N SER A 21 1.79 6.42 7.14
CA SER A 21 2.67 7.48 7.61
C SER A 21 1.92 8.82 7.59
N GLU A 22 1.74 9.44 8.76
CA GLU A 22 1.12 10.76 8.86
C GLU A 22 1.88 11.80 8.05
N ALA A 23 3.21 11.77 8.11
CA ALA A 23 4.04 12.73 7.38
C ALA A 23 3.87 12.61 5.87
N LYS A 24 3.82 11.37 5.36
CA LYS A 24 3.64 11.12 3.93
C LYS A 24 2.23 11.50 3.47
N LEU A 25 1.22 11.17 4.29
CA LEU A 25 -0.17 11.54 4.00
C LEU A 25 -0.32 13.06 3.90
N ASP A 26 0.27 13.79 4.84
CA ASP A 26 0.25 15.24 4.87
C ASP A 26 0.88 15.84 3.60
N ARG A 27 2.02 15.31 3.16
CA ARG A 27 2.67 15.75 1.91
C ARG A 27 1.79 15.50 0.69
N ILE A 28 1.14 14.34 0.64
CA ILE A 28 0.26 13.98 -0.49
C ILE A 28 -0.96 14.88 -0.52
N GLU A 29 -1.57 15.14 0.62
CA GLU A 29 -2.76 16.00 0.71
C GLU A 29 -2.44 17.46 0.38
N ARG A 30 -1.22 17.90 0.61
CA ARG A 30 -0.79 19.25 0.20
C ARG A 30 -0.43 19.35 -1.28
N LYS A 31 0.12 18.28 -1.85
CA LYS A 31 0.66 18.29 -3.21
C LYS A 31 -0.40 18.00 -4.27
N PHE A 32 -1.40 17.18 -3.94
CA PHE A 32 -2.37 16.66 -4.92
C PHE A 32 -3.80 16.96 -4.51
N ASP A 33 -4.68 17.03 -5.51
CA ASP A 33 -6.13 17.07 -5.27
C ASP A 33 -6.62 15.65 -4.99
N THR A 34 -6.83 15.33 -3.72
CA THR A 34 -7.25 13.99 -3.28
C THR A 34 -8.76 13.79 -3.32
N SER A 35 -9.52 14.77 -3.82
CA SER A 35 -10.98 14.64 -3.93
C SER A 35 -11.43 13.85 -5.17
N HIS A 36 -10.51 13.64 -6.12
CA HIS A 36 -10.79 12.92 -7.36
C HIS A 36 -9.66 11.95 -7.70
N PRO A 37 -9.97 10.76 -8.27
CA PRO A 37 -8.91 9.83 -8.71
C PRO A 37 -7.88 10.45 -9.65
N GLN A 38 -8.31 11.39 -10.50
CA GLN A 38 -7.43 12.07 -11.45
C GLN A 38 -6.46 13.06 -10.78
N GLY A 39 -6.71 13.43 -9.54
CA GLY A 39 -5.89 14.39 -8.81
C GLY A 39 -4.59 13.82 -8.25
N VAL A 40 -4.42 12.50 -8.26
CA VAL A 40 -3.23 11.82 -7.74
C VAL A 40 -2.65 10.87 -8.79
N PRO A 41 -1.33 10.61 -8.74
CA PRO A 41 -0.74 9.60 -9.62
C PRO A 41 -1.38 8.23 -9.41
N PRO A 42 -1.46 7.39 -10.46
CA PRO A 42 -2.03 6.05 -10.32
C PRO A 42 -1.18 5.17 -9.40
N VAL A 43 -1.81 4.18 -8.79
CA VAL A 43 -1.15 3.27 -7.86
C VAL A 43 -0.91 1.91 -8.52
N PRO A 44 0.24 1.27 -8.26
CA PRO A 44 0.54 -0.03 -8.85
C PRO A 44 -0.17 -1.16 -8.11
N ILE A 45 -0.69 -2.12 -8.87
CA ILE A 45 -1.33 -3.31 -8.33
C ILE A 45 -0.85 -4.55 -9.07
N VAL A 46 -1.01 -5.71 -8.41
CA VAL A 46 -0.72 -7.01 -9.01
C VAL A 46 -1.65 -8.05 -8.37
N ARG A 47 -1.93 -9.12 -9.08
CA ARG A 47 -2.68 -10.24 -8.49
C ARG A 47 -1.78 -11.07 -7.59
N LEU A 48 -2.27 -11.30 -6.36
CA LEU A 48 -1.68 -12.23 -5.41
C LEU A 48 -2.78 -13.13 -4.87
N ASP A 49 -2.67 -14.44 -5.14
CA ASP A 49 -3.60 -15.45 -4.65
C ASP A 49 -5.09 -15.08 -4.93
N GLY A 50 -5.35 -14.61 -6.14
CA GLY A 50 -6.70 -14.27 -6.60
C GLY A 50 -7.20 -12.89 -6.18
N ARG A 51 -6.43 -12.12 -5.44
CA ARG A 51 -6.79 -10.76 -5.03
C ARG A 51 -5.92 -9.73 -5.75
N TRP A 52 -6.49 -8.56 -6.02
CA TRP A 52 -5.70 -7.42 -6.43
C TRP A 52 -5.02 -6.82 -5.19
N MET A 53 -3.70 -6.75 -5.23
CA MET A 53 -2.89 -6.23 -4.11
C MET A 53 -2.23 -4.92 -4.50
N LEU A 54 -2.30 -3.94 -3.60
CA LEU A 54 -1.48 -2.73 -3.69
C LEU A 54 -0.03 -3.10 -3.38
N THR A 55 0.88 -2.77 -4.28
CA THR A 55 2.32 -2.94 -4.05
C THR A 55 2.96 -1.68 -3.50
N ASP A 56 2.35 -0.52 -3.81
CA ASP A 56 2.79 0.79 -3.35
C ASP A 56 1.59 1.74 -3.43
N GLY A 57 1.79 2.98 -3.03
CA GLY A 57 0.74 3.98 -3.14
C GLY A 57 -0.38 3.85 -2.12
N HIS A 58 -0.18 3.13 -1.03
CA HIS A 58 -1.17 3.01 0.05
C HIS A 58 -1.60 4.37 0.57
N THR A 59 -0.66 5.30 0.71
CA THR A 59 -0.96 6.63 1.22
C THR A 59 -1.82 7.42 0.23
N ARG A 60 -1.56 7.32 -1.08
CA ARG A 60 -2.39 7.94 -2.11
C ARG A 60 -3.81 7.38 -2.12
N ALA A 61 -3.92 6.07 -2.05
CA ALA A 61 -5.22 5.40 -1.98
C ALA A 61 -5.98 5.78 -0.71
N PHE A 62 -5.29 5.82 0.42
CA PHE A 62 -5.88 6.24 1.69
C PHE A 62 -6.33 7.70 1.66
N ALA A 63 -5.55 8.59 1.06
CA ALA A 63 -5.91 10.00 0.92
C ALA A 63 -7.19 10.18 0.10
N LEU A 64 -7.34 9.42 -0.99
CA LEU A 64 -8.57 9.41 -1.79
C LEU A 64 -9.75 8.93 -0.94
N TYR A 65 -9.60 7.83 -0.24
CA TYR A 65 -10.64 7.32 0.67
C TYR A 65 -11.05 8.37 1.70
N ARG A 66 -10.08 8.98 2.36
CA ARG A 66 -10.31 9.98 3.40
C ARG A 66 -11.05 11.22 2.87
N SER A 67 -10.85 11.56 1.62
CA SER A 67 -11.54 12.67 0.95
C SER A 67 -12.90 12.29 0.38
N GLY A 68 -13.34 11.04 0.54
CA GLY A 68 -14.64 10.58 0.08
C GLY A 68 -14.67 9.97 -1.31
N ALA A 69 -13.54 9.84 -1.99
CA ALA A 69 -13.47 9.15 -3.27
C ALA A 69 -13.71 7.65 -3.08
N ARG A 70 -14.32 7.02 -4.08
CA ARG A 70 -14.62 5.57 -4.07
C ARG A 70 -13.67 4.77 -4.93
N GLU A 71 -13.02 5.43 -5.88
CA GLU A 71 -12.20 4.79 -6.90
C GLU A 71 -10.81 5.37 -6.91
N VAL A 72 -9.87 4.60 -7.45
CA VAL A 72 -8.48 5.01 -7.65
C VAL A 72 -8.04 4.55 -9.04
N ARG A 73 -7.18 5.33 -9.69
CA ARG A 73 -6.53 4.90 -10.93
C ARG A 73 -5.41 3.94 -10.59
N VAL A 74 -5.34 2.83 -11.31
CA VAL A 74 -4.31 1.81 -11.09
C VAL A 74 -3.51 1.56 -12.36
N ILE A 75 -2.30 1.08 -12.17
CA ILE A 75 -1.45 0.51 -13.22
C ILE A 75 -1.01 -0.88 -12.77
N ASP A 76 -0.65 -1.72 -13.73
CA ASP A 76 -0.03 -2.99 -13.39
C ASP A 76 1.37 -2.74 -12.86
N GLU A 77 1.77 -3.47 -11.81
CA GLU A 77 3.09 -3.33 -11.20
C GLU A 77 4.17 -3.60 -12.26
N PRO A 78 5.06 -2.63 -12.56
CA PRO A 78 6.02 -2.79 -13.64
C PRO A 78 7.27 -3.58 -13.25
N ASP A 79 7.54 -3.72 -11.96
CA ASP A 79 8.80 -4.28 -11.48
C ASP A 79 8.64 -5.72 -11.00
N ALA A 80 9.75 -6.46 -10.99
CA ALA A 80 9.79 -7.78 -10.37
C ALA A 80 9.66 -7.65 -8.86
N LEU A 81 8.86 -8.52 -8.23
CA LEU A 81 8.52 -8.44 -6.82
C LEU A 81 9.18 -9.56 -6.02
N ASP A 82 9.46 -9.25 -4.76
CA ASP A 82 9.75 -10.27 -3.76
C ASP A 82 8.41 -10.84 -3.26
N TRP A 83 7.91 -11.86 -3.94
CA TRP A 83 6.60 -12.45 -3.66
C TRP A 83 6.48 -12.97 -2.23
N ALA A 84 7.55 -13.57 -1.71
CA ALA A 84 7.53 -14.08 -0.34
C ALA A 84 7.33 -12.95 0.67
N ALA A 85 8.01 -11.82 0.48
CA ALA A 85 7.86 -10.66 1.35
C ALA A 85 6.44 -10.08 1.27
N TYR A 86 5.89 -9.94 0.07
CA TYR A 86 4.52 -9.42 -0.09
C TYR A 86 3.47 -10.36 0.52
N ARG A 87 3.65 -11.68 0.40
CA ARG A 87 2.74 -12.62 1.07
C ARG A 87 2.74 -12.47 2.58
N VAL A 88 3.92 -12.27 3.16
CA VAL A 88 4.01 -12.01 4.60
C VAL A 88 3.26 -10.73 4.96
N CYS A 89 3.47 -9.65 4.19
CA CYS A 89 2.78 -8.38 4.43
C CYS A 89 1.27 -8.51 4.33
N VAL A 90 0.77 -9.22 3.33
CA VAL A 90 -0.68 -9.45 3.17
C VAL A 90 -1.21 -10.30 4.33
N ASP A 91 -0.48 -11.35 4.74
CA ASP A 91 -0.88 -12.17 5.88
C ASP A 91 -0.99 -11.34 7.16
N TRP A 92 -0.04 -10.44 7.40
CA TRP A 92 -0.13 -9.51 8.53
C TRP A 92 -1.39 -8.66 8.45
N CYS A 93 -1.71 -8.14 7.27
CA CYS A 93 -2.91 -7.34 7.07
C CYS A 93 -4.17 -8.16 7.35
N LEU A 94 -4.26 -9.36 6.81
CA LEU A 94 -5.43 -10.21 7.01
C LEU A 94 -5.60 -10.61 8.47
N ASP A 95 -4.50 -10.90 9.17
CA ASP A 95 -4.52 -11.20 10.61
C ASP A 95 -5.07 -10.05 11.45
N GLU A 96 -4.87 -8.81 10.99
CA GLU A 96 -5.35 -7.60 11.66
C GLU A 96 -6.71 -7.12 11.13
N GLY A 97 -7.34 -7.88 10.23
CA GLY A 97 -8.62 -7.52 9.63
C GLY A 97 -8.54 -6.40 8.59
N ILE A 98 -7.37 -6.19 7.98
CA ILE A 98 -7.16 -5.15 6.98
C ILE A 98 -7.36 -5.75 5.60
N GLU A 99 -8.50 -5.43 4.97
CA GLU A 99 -8.88 -5.96 3.65
C GLU A 99 -8.97 -4.89 2.57
N TRP A 100 -8.97 -3.62 2.94
CA TRP A 100 -8.93 -2.47 2.04
C TRP A 100 -8.41 -1.25 2.81
N VAL A 101 -8.09 -0.15 2.08
CA VAL A 101 -7.43 1.01 2.70
C VAL A 101 -8.28 1.66 3.80
N GLY A 102 -9.61 1.55 3.72
CA GLY A 102 -10.48 2.07 4.79
C GLY A 102 -10.20 1.45 6.15
N ASP A 103 -9.70 0.22 6.18
CA ASP A 103 -9.34 -0.46 7.43
C ASP A 103 -8.06 0.11 8.05
N LEU A 104 -7.35 0.98 7.34
CA LEU A 104 -6.17 1.67 7.85
C LEU A 104 -6.50 2.99 8.58
N ALA A 105 -7.78 3.36 8.68
CA ALA A 105 -8.21 4.65 9.21
C ALA A 105 -7.73 4.91 10.64
N GLY A 106 -7.69 3.92 11.49
CA GLY A 106 -7.19 4.05 12.86
C GLY A 106 -5.71 3.72 13.01
N ARG A 107 -4.97 3.62 11.93
CA ARG A 107 -3.60 3.09 11.92
C ARG A 107 -2.58 4.08 11.33
N MET A 108 -2.85 5.37 11.47
CA MET A 108 -1.91 6.43 11.09
C MET A 108 -0.87 6.60 12.19
N LEU A 109 0.40 6.70 11.81
CA LEU A 109 1.50 6.82 12.75
C LEU A 109 2.37 8.03 12.44
N PRO A 110 2.84 8.76 13.48
CA PRO A 110 3.87 9.77 13.30
C PRO A 110 5.21 9.14 12.92
N PRO A 111 6.20 9.95 12.44
CA PRO A 111 7.41 9.41 11.82
C PRO A 111 8.17 8.38 12.64
N ARG A 112 8.36 8.61 13.93
CA ARG A 112 9.13 7.71 14.77
C ARG A 112 8.47 6.34 14.92
N GLU A 113 7.17 6.35 15.21
CA GLU A 113 6.40 5.11 15.36
C GLU A 113 6.28 4.36 14.04
N PHE A 114 6.13 5.10 12.93
CA PHE A 114 6.10 4.48 11.61
C PHE A 114 7.41 3.78 11.30
N GLU A 115 8.55 4.40 11.61
CA GLU A 115 9.86 3.78 11.47
C GLU A 115 9.96 2.50 12.30
N GLN A 116 9.58 2.55 13.57
CA GLN A 116 9.72 1.42 14.49
C GLN A 116 8.72 0.29 14.24
N LEU A 117 7.47 0.63 14.01
CA LEU A 117 6.41 -0.38 13.90
C LEU A 117 6.23 -0.93 12.49
N TRP A 118 6.67 -0.19 11.47
CA TRP A 118 6.51 -0.63 10.09
C TRP A 118 7.82 -0.84 9.36
N LEU A 119 8.64 0.20 9.18
CA LEU A 119 9.85 0.09 8.36
C LEU A 119 10.84 -0.91 8.94
N LEU A 120 11.06 -0.89 10.24
CA LEU A 120 11.95 -1.84 10.91
C LEU A 120 11.38 -3.26 10.86
N ARG A 121 10.08 -3.42 11.02
CA ARG A 121 9.41 -4.72 10.91
C ARG A 121 9.62 -5.33 9.52
N CYS A 122 9.43 -4.52 8.47
CA CYS A 122 9.65 -4.97 7.09
C CYS A 122 11.12 -5.36 6.86
N ARG A 123 12.05 -4.55 7.34
CA ARG A 123 13.48 -4.82 7.22
C ARG A 123 13.85 -6.15 7.87
N ARG A 124 13.39 -6.38 9.09
CA ARG A 124 13.64 -7.62 9.82
C ARG A 124 13.06 -8.83 9.10
N MET A 125 11.87 -8.69 8.57
CA MET A 125 11.23 -9.76 7.79
C MET A 125 12.05 -10.08 6.54
N GLN A 126 12.48 -9.04 5.80
CA GLN A 126 13.28 -9.22 4.60
C GLN A 126 14.64 -9.86 4.89
N GLU A 127 15.29 -9.47 5.98
CA GLU A 127 16.54 -10.09 6.44
C GLU A 127 16.35 -11.57 6.77
N GLU A 128 15.26 -11.91 7.45
CA GLU A 128 14.95 -13.29 7.78
C GLU A 128 14.68 -14.13 6.52
N LEU A 129 13.93 -13.59 5.56
CA LEU A 129 13.69 -14.29 4.30
C LEU A 129 14.99 -14.48 3.51
N ALA A 130 15.86 -13.49 3.47
CA ALA A 130 17.16 -13.61 2.82
C ALA A 130 18.01 -14.71 3.49
N ARG A 131 18.00 -14.76 4.81
CA ARG A 131 18.71 -15.80 5.56
C ARG A 131 18.16 -17.19 5.24
N LEU A 132 16.85 -17.34 5.19
CA LEU A 132 16.20 -18.61 4.86
C LEU A 132 16.48 -19.08 3.43
N ARG A 133 16.70 -18.15 2.52
CA ARG A 133 17.06 -18.44 1.12
C ARG A 133 18.56 -18.63 0.92
N GLY A 134 19.36 -18.47 1.97
CA GLY A 134 20.81 -18.57 1.89
C GLY A 134 21.50 -17.37 1.25
N GLU A 135 20.82 -16.23 1.21
CA GLU A 135 21.35 -15.01 0.56
C GLU A 135 22.23 -14.18 1.49
N GLY A 136 22.22 -14.54 2.71
CA GLY A 136 22.86 -13.69 3.62
C GLY A 136 23.77 -13.92 4.56
#